data_ea0dccdcf36511dda90e539c5803bf28
#
_entry.id   ea0dccdcf36511dda90e539c5803bf28
#
_cell.length_a   1.000
_cell.length_b   1.000
_cell.length_c   1.000
_cell.angle_alpha   90.00
_cell.angle_beta   90.00
_cell.angle_gamma   90.00
#
_symmetry.space_group_name_H-M   'P 1'
#
loop_
_entity.id
_entity.type
_entity.pdbx_description
1 polymer ?
#
loop_
_entity_poly.entity_id
_entity_poly.type
_entity_poly.pdbx_seq_one_letter_code
_entity_poly.pdbx_strand_id
1 'polypeptide(L)'
;MGKKRFFDDRLKYLSFIQNTSEKKAISLKLYPHIASLSQNKSYLRILDAGTGDGTIKSNVIKSFHKYHPYTSLLITGKEISYEDLKNTIEKMPDRFVEHPNLMVTMTNVKFSELGLVESSTKVQNKKIREFNLILKSNNSFDFHSQITSNKLGNFIKKNWGIEIDRKSRTSYSNPCIIRIYREDNEKYLKQFIKNNYKNNNYDLIIASQAYRAASSVKVKVNNVIGPLMRLLNNSGKLLVTHSSGGKSIQKILK
;
A
#
# COMPACT_ATOMS: atom_id res chain seq x y z
N MET A 1 -25.26 24.67 -4.36
CA MET A 1 -24.53 23.87 -3.36
C MET A 1 -24.66 22.41 -3.73
N GLY A 2 -23.58 21.76 -4.19
CA GLY A 2 -23.58 20.34 -4.52
C GLY A 2 -23.76 19.48 -3.26
N LYS A 3 -24.65 18.48 -3.30
CA LYS A 3 -24.81 17.52 -2.20
C LYS A 3 -23.44 16.90 -1.87
N LYS A 4 -22.89 17.15 -0.66
CA LYS A 4 -21.72 16.42 -0.14
C LYS A 4 -22.04 14.93 -0.18
N ARG A 5 -21.22 14.15 -0.88
CA ARG A 5 -21.38 12.70 -0.95
C ARG A 5 -20.84 12.09 0.34
N PHE A 6 -21.34 10.91 0.72
CA PHE A 6 -20.87 10.16 1.90
C PHE A 6 -19.33 9.99 1.92
N PHE A 7 -18.73 9.76 0.76
CA PHE A 7 -17.27 9.60 0.62
C PHE A 7 -16.48 10.92 0.66
N ASP A 8 -17.16 12.07 0.60
CA ASP A 8 -16.53 13.40 0.72
C ASP A 8 -16.40 13.80 2.21
N ASP A 9 -17.13 13.12 3.10
CA ASP A 9 -16.99 13.23 4.56
C ASP A 9 -16.06 12.12 5.07
N ARG A 10 -14.79 12.47 5.18
CA ARG A 10 -13.74 11.54 5.54
C ARG A 10 -13.96 10.85 6.89
N LEU A 11 -14.44 11.59 7.89
CA LEU A 11 -14.69 11.04 9.23
C LEU A 11 -15.82 10.02 9.23
N LYS A 12 -16.92 10.29 8.53
CA LYS A 12 -18.02 9.32 8.36
C LYS A 12 -17.57 8.08 7.61
N TYR A 13 -16.76 8.26 6.57
CA TYR A 13 -16.20 7.14 5.82
C TYR A 13 -15.30 6.25 6.68
N LEU A 14 -14.38 6.84 7.45
CA LEU A 14 -13.50 6.09 8.36
C LEU A 14 -14.28 5.38 9.46
N SER A 15 -15.26 6.05 10.07
CA SER A 15 -16.14 5.44 11.07
C SER A 15 -16.92 4.26 10.50
N PHE A 16 -17.47 4.39 9.29
CA PHE A 16 -18.17 3.29 8.61
C PHE A 16 -17.23 2.10 8.38
N ILE A 17 -16.03 2.33 7.84
CA ILE A 17 -15.07 1.26 7.55
C ILE A 17 -14.60 0.55 8.82
N GLN A 18 -14.38 1.29 9.91
CA GLN A 18 -13.97 0.71 11.19
C GLN A 18 -15.05 -0.18 11.83
N ASN A 19 -16.33 0.16 11.61
CA ASN A 19 -17.47 -0.56 12.17
C ASN A 19 -18.00 -1.69 11.26
N THR A 20 -17.42 -1.90 10.07
CA THR A 20 -17.83 -2.99 9.17
C THR A 20 -16.87 -4.17 9.22
N SER A 21 -17.40 -5.37 9.01
CA SER A 21 -16.61 -6.60 8.88
C SER A 21 -15.94 -6.76 7.50
N GLU A 22 -16.05 -5.76 6.61
CA GLU A 22 -15.60 -5.84 5.22
C GLU A 22 -14.09 -6.17 5.13
N LYS A 23 -13.25 -5.46 5.86
CA LYS A 23 -11.80 -5.69 5.84
C LYS A 23 -11.42 -7.06 6.39
N LYS A 24 -12.14 -7.54 7.40
CA LYS A 24 -11.98 -8.90 7.93
C LYS A 24 -12.35 -9.94 6.85
N ALA A 25 -13.49 -9.77 6.18
CA ALA A 25 -13.93 -10.66 5.13
C ALA A 25 -12.96 -10.70 3.94
N ILE A 26 -12.44 -9.54 3.52
CA ILE A 26 -11.40 -9.45 2.49
C ILE A 26 -10.13 -10.18 2.93
N SER A 27 -9.65 -9.93 4.15
CA SER A 27 -8.44 -10.56 4.68
C SER A 27 -8.56 -12.09 4.70
N LEU A 28 -9.70 -12.63 5.13
CA LEU A 28 -9.97 -14.08 5.13
C LEU A 28 -9.86 -14.68 3.72
N LYS A 29 -10.36 -13.97 2.71
CA LYS A 29 -10.25 -14.42 1.30
C LYS A 29 -8.83 -14.33 0.75
N LEU A 30 -7.99 -13.45 1.27
CA LEU A 30 -6.60 -13.30 0.86
C LEU A 30 -5.70 -14.43 1.40
N TYR A 31 -5.99 -14.99 2.57
CA TYR A 31 -5.12 -15.96 3.26
C TYR A 31 -4.75 -17.18 2.42
N PRO A 32 -5.65 -17.87 1.71
CA PRO A 32 -5.30 -19.01 0.87
C PRO A 32 -4.33 -18.63 -0.26
N HIS A 33 -4.47 -17.44 -0.82
CA HIS A 33 -3.59 -16.95 -1.87
C HIS A 33 -2.19 -16.62 -1.35
N ILE A 34 -2.08 -16.09 -0.13
CA ILE A 34 -0.81 -15.85 0.53
C ILE A 34 -0.13 -17.19 0.87
N ALA A 35 -0.86 -18.14 1.44
CA ALA A 35 -0.35 -19.46 1.76
C ALA A 35 0.18 -20.22 0.53
N SER A 36 -0.41 -19.99 -0.65
CA SER A 36 -0.02 -20.64 -1.91
C SER A 36 1.10 -19.94 -2.67
N LEU A 37 1.74 -18.90 -2.12
CA LEU A 37 2.92 -18.29 -2.71
C LEU A 37 4.11 -19.26 -2.65
N SER A 38 5.03 -19.12 -3.60
CA SER A 38 6.19 -20.02 -3.70
C SER A 38 7.06 -19.98 -2.45
N GLN A 39 7.32 -21.14 -1.87
CA GLN A 39 8.22 -21.26 -0.70
C GLN A 39 9.71 -21.35 -1.09
N ASN A 40 10.00 -21.52 -2.38
CA ASN A 40 11.39 -21.69 -2.87
C ASN A 40 12.09 -20.35 -3.18
N LYS A 41 11.47 -19.22 -2.83
CA LYS A 41 12.04 -17.89 -3.01
C LYS A 41 12.62 -17.36 -1.71
N SER A 42 13.79 -16.75 -1.78
CA SER A 42 14.41 -16.06 -0.64
C SER A 42 13.63 -14.80 -0.23
N TYR A 43 12.87 -14.23 -1.15
CA TYR A 43 11.98 -13.11 -0.91
C TYR A 43 10.72 -13.20 -1.78
N LEU A 44 9.65 -12.56 -1.32
CA LEU A 44 8.40 -12.39 -2.05
C LEU A 44 8.01 -10.92 -2.08
N ARG A 45 7.42 -10.50 -3.18
CA ARG A 45 6.98 -9.12 -3.39
C ARG A 45 5.48 -9.03 -3.47
N ILE A 46 4.90 -8.21 -2.60
CA ILE A 46 3.45 -7.96 -2.56
C ILE A 46 3.18 -6.49 -2.80
N LEU A 47 2.23 -6.17 -3.67
CA LEU A 47 1.71 -4.82 -3.87
C LEU A 47 0.30 -4.73 -3.31
N ASP A 48 0.09 -3.79 -2.41
CA ASP A 48 -1.21 -3.38 -1.90
C ASP A 48 -1.62 -2.08 -2.61
N ALA A 49 -2.41 -2.22 -3.66
CA ALA A 49 -2.83 -1.15 -4.54
C ALA A 49 -4.08 -0.46 -4.00
N GLY A 50 -3.90 0.67 -3.33
CA GLY A 50 -4.97 1.36 -2.59
C GLY A 50 -5.05 0.90 -1.14
N THR A 51 -3.97 1.15 -0.41
CA THR A 51 -3.74 0.64 0.96
C THR A 51 -4.81 1.11 1.96
N GLY A 52 -5.34 2.34 1.79
CA GLY A 52 -6.25 2.94 2.75
C GLY A 52 -5.58 3.06 4.13
N ASP A 53 -6.30 2.73 5.20
CA ASP A 53 -5.82 2.83 6.57
C ASP A 53 -4.81 1.73 6.99
N GLY A 54 -4.39 0.86 6.08
CA GLY A 54 -3.39 -0.18 6.31
C GLY A 54 -3.89 -1.44 7.03
N THR A 55 -5.18 -1.56 7.32
CA THR A 55 -5.72 -2.74 8.03
C THR A 55 -5.52 -4.02 7.21
N ILE A 56 -5.83 -3.99 5.91
CA ILE A 56 -5.62 -5.15 5.03
C ILE A 56 -4.13 -5.47 4.93
N LYS A 57 -3.27 -4.45 4.73
CA LYS A 57 -1.82 -4.62 4.69
C LYS A 57 -1.28 -5.29 5.95
N SER A 58 -1.68 -4.81 7.13
CA SER A 58 -1.28 -5.40 8.42
C SER A 58 -1.68 -6.87 8.51
N ASN A 59 -2.90 -7.23 8.09
CA ASN A 59 -3.39 -8.62 8.08
C ASN A 59 -2.65 -9.49 7.05
N VAL A 60 -2.28 -8.92 5.90
CA VAL A 60 -1.44 -9.59 4.89
C VAL A 60 -0.08 -9.95 5.48
N ILE A 61 0.58 -9.03 6.18
CA ILE A 61 1.89 -9.27 6.81
C ILE A 61 1.76 -10.36 7.88
N LYS A 62 0.73 -10.33 8.74
CA LYS A 62 0.46 -11.39 9.72
C LYS A 62 0.27 -12.75 9.07
N SER A 63 -0.55 -12.82 8.03
CA SER A 63 -0.80 -14.06 7.30
C SER A 63 0.48 -14.54 6.60
N PHE A 64 1.25 -13.61 6.02
CA PHE A 64 2.52 -13.92 5.39
C PHE A 64 3.50 -14.54 6.40
N HIS A 65 3.68 -13.94 7.57
CA HIS A 65 4.54 -14.49 8.61
C HIS A 65 4.10 -15.92 9.01
N LYS A 66 2.81 -16.16 9.13
CA LYS A 66 2.27 -17.48 9.47
C LYS A 66 2.68 -18.57 8.47
N TYR A 67 2.67 -18.27 7.17
CA TYR A 67 2.90 -19.27 6.11
C TYR A 67 4.34 -19.24 5.54
N HIS A 68 5.04 -18.11 5.70
CA HIS A 68 6.38 -17.87 5.17
C HIS A 68 7.28 -17.18 6.21
N PRO A 69 7.48 -17.78 7.42
CA PRO A 69 8.13 -17.10 8.55
C PRO A 69 9.59 -16.71 8.27
N TYR A 70 10.28 -17.43 7.38
CA TYR A 70 11.70 -17.23 7.08
C TYR A 70 11.94 -16.52 5.74
N THR A 71 10.91 -16.33 4.92
CA THR A 71 11.02 -15.66 3.62
C THR A 71 10.93 -14.17 3.80
N SER A 72 11.82 -13.40 3.18
CA SER A 72 11.73 -11.93 3.24
C SER A 72 10.49 -11.41 2.53
N LEU A 73 9.81 -10.46 3.16
CA LEU A 73 8.65 -9.78 2.58
C LEU A 73 8.98 -8.35 2.17
N LEU A 74 8.85 -8.08 0.88
CA LEU A 74 8.94 -6.73 0.30
C LEU A 74 7.52 -6.28 -0.06
N ILE A 75 6.86 -5.53 0.84
CA ILE A 75 5.48 -5.10 0.62
C ILE A 75 5.41 -3.61 0.27
N THR A 76 4.91 -3.33 -0.93
CA THR A 76 4.67 -1.95 -1.38
C THR A 76 3.21 -1.58 -1.19
N GLY A 77 2.95 -0.41 -0.64
CA GLY A 77 1.63 0.19 -0.55
C GLY A 77 1.53 1.44 -1.39
N LYS A 78 0.47 1.52 -2.17
CA LYS A 78 0.12 2.75 -2.87
C LYS A 78 -1.02 3.44 -2.16
N GLU A 79 -0.78 4.66 -1.68
CA GLU A 79 -1.80 5.49 -1.05
C GLU A 79 -1.56 6.97 -1.39
N ILE A 80 -2.60 7.74 -1.62
CA ILE A 80 -2.51 9.18 -1.91
C ILE A 80 -2.90 10.05 -0.72
N SER A 81 -3.79 9.53 0.15
CA SER A 81 -4.26 10.23 1.35
C SER A 81 -3.16 10.30 2.40
N TYR A 82 -2.93 11.50 2.91
CA TYR A 82 -2.01 11.75 4.02
C TYR A 82 -2.45 11.01 5.30
N GLU A 83 -3.74 11.07 5.61
CA GLU A 83 -4.32 10.46 6.80
C GLU A 83 -4.22 8.94 6.75
N ASP A 84 -4.51 8.33 5.60
CA ASP A 84 -4.42 6.88 5.43
C ASP A 84 -2.97 6.40 5.46
N LEU A 85 -2.04 7.15 4.87
CA LEU A 85 -0.62 6.86 4.98
C LEU A 85 -0.20 6.81 6.46
N LYS A 86 -0.57 7.85 7.23
CA LYS A 86 -0.23 7.94 8.65
C LYS A 86 -0.81 6.75 9.43
N ASN A 87 -2.11 6.46 9.25
CA ASN A 87 -2.76 5.31 9.87
C ASN A 87 -2.09 3.98 9.47
N THR A 88 -1.63 3.87 8.22
CA THR A 88 -0.94 2.67 7.74
C THR A 88 0.40 2.46 8.45
N ILE A 89 1.26 3.48 8.49
CA ILE A 89 2.60 3.34 9.07
C ILE A 89 2.55 3.16 10.59
N GLU A 90 1.57 3.75 11.28
CA GLU A 90 1.35 3.57 12.71
C GLU A 90 0.92 2.14 13.11
N LYS A 91 0.42 1.34 12.16
CA LYS A 91 0.10 -0.08 12.38
C LYS A 91 1.29 -1.04 12.16
N MET A 92 2.45 -0.51 11.75
CA MET A 92 3.57 -1.36 11.36
C MET A 92 4.52 -1.78 12.49
N PRO A 93 4.65 -1.10 13.64
CA PRO A 93 5.62 -1.47 14.68
C PRO A 93 5.61 -2.96 15.04
N ASP A 94 4.44 -3.50 15.38
CA ASP A 94 4.29 -4.92 15.71
C ASP A 94 4.64 -5.84 14.52
N ARG A 95 4.39 -5.39 13.32
CA ARG A 95 4.69 -6.18 12.09
C ARG A 95 6.18 -6.38 11.90
N PHE A 96 7.01 -5.39 12.28
CA PHE A 96 8.46 -5.50 12.24
C PHE A 96 9.02 -6.39 13.36
N VAL A 97 8.31 -6.53 14.48
CA VAL A 97 8.64 -7.50 15.53
C VAL A 97 8.25 -8.91 15.08
N GLU A 98 7.04 -9.10 14.60
CA GLU A 98 6.51 -10.41 14.16
C GLU A 98 7.28 -10.96 12.97
N HIS A 99 7.61 -10.11 12.00
CA HIS A 99 8.31 -10.51 10.77
C HIS A 99 9.56 -9.66 10.57
N PRO A 100 10.70 -10.02 11.17
CA PRO A 100 11.92 -9.20 11.11
C PRO A 100 12.41 -8.91 9.70
N ASN A 101 12.27 -9.87 8.77
CA ASN A 101 12.70 -9.76 7.36
C ASN A 101 11.67 -8.99 6.50
N LEU A 102 11.10 -7.91 7.06
CA LEU A 102 10.09 -7.06 6.43
C LEU A 102 10.68 -5.76 5.91
N MET A 103 10.35 -5.41 4.67
CA MET A 103 10.46 -4.04 4.16
C MET A 103 9.08 -3.53 3.74
N VAL A 104 8.66 -2.44 4.35
CA VAL A 104 7.45 -1.70 3.96
C VAL A 104 7.84 -0.52 3.11
N THR A 105 7.33 -0.47 1.87
CA THR A 105 7.45 0.69 0.98
C THR A 105 6.09 1.34 0.83
N MET A 106 6.02 2.66 1.01
CA MET A 106 4.81 3.45 0.72
C MET A 106 5.10 4.44 -0.39
N THR A 107 4.15 4.58 -1.33
CA THR A 107 4.25 5.55 -2.42
C THR A 107 2.90 6.15 -2.77
N ASN A 108 2.91 7.39 -3.29
CA ASN A 108 1.72 8.13 -3.70
C ASN A 108 1.54 8.21 -5.23
N VAL A 109 2.44 7.61 -6.01
CA VAL A 109 2.40 7.71 -7.48
C VAL A 109 1.18 7.01 -8.09
N LYS A 110 0.89 7.28 -9.35
CA LYS A 110 -0.22 6.63 -10.07
C LYS A 110 0.11 5.16 -10.34
N PHE A 111 -0.90 4.33 -10.54
CA PHE A 111 -0.71 2.90 -10.85
C PHE A 111 0.16 2.68 -12.09
N SER A 112 0.03 3.54 -13.11
CA SER A 112 0.84 3.49 -14.33
C SER A 112 2.32 3.87 -14.14
N GLU A 113 2.66 4.42 -12.98
CA GLU A 113 4.00 4.92 -12.65
C GLU A 113 4.72 4.03 -11.63
N LEU A 114 4.01 3.06 -11.03
CA LEU A 114 4.58 2.18 -10.01
C LEU A 114 5.84 1.45 -10.48
N GLY A 115 5.89 1.07 -11.75
CA GLY A 115 7.08 0.45 -12.35
C GLY A 115 8.29 1.38 -12.43
N LEU A 116 8.09 2.69 -12.45
CA LEU A 116 9.16 3.68 -12.52
C LEU A 116 9.74 4.05 -11.16
N VAL A 117 8.97 3.85 -10.09
CA VAL A 117 9.32 4.28 -8.73
C VAL A 117 10.59 3.62 -8.22
N GLU A 118 10.86 2.40 -8.63
CA GLU A 118 12.05 1.65 -8.20
C GLU A 118 13.21 1.72 -9.20
N SER A 119 12.95 2.15 -10.45
CA SER A 119 13.94 2.16 -11.54
C SER A 119 14.36 3.56 -11.99
N SER A 120 13.71 4.62 -11.51
CA SER A 120 13.96 5.99 -11.94
C SER A 120 14.07 6.95 -10.75
N THR A 121 14.82 8.02 -10.94
CA THR A 121 14.89 9.13 -9.98
C THR A 121 13.81 10.19 -10.22
N LYS A 122 13.06 10.07 -11.31
CA LYS A 122 12.02 11.02 -11.72
C LYS A 122 10.78 10.30 -12.23
N VAL A 123 9.63 10.87 -11.95
CA VAL A 123 8.33 10.49 -12.53
C VAL A 123 7.67 11.75 -13.07
N GLN A 124 7.21 11.73 -14.34
CA GLN A 124 6.63 12.89 -15.02
C GLN A 124 7.48 14.16 -14.91
N ASN A 125 8.79 14.05 -15.09
CA ASN A 125 9.78 15.13 -14.92
C ASN A 125 9.90 15.71 -13.49
N LYS A 126 9.14 15.21 -12.51
CA LYS A 126 9.27 15.56 -11.09
C LYS A 126 10.26 14.60 -10.42
N LYS A 127 11.24 15.13 -9.68
CA LYS A 127 12.18 14.32 -8.87
C LYS A 127 11.42 13.58 -7.78
N ILE A 128 11.65 12.28 -7.66
CA ILE A 128 11.09 11.46 -6.57
C ILE A 128 11.70 11.91 -5.24
N ARG A 129 10.85 12.14 -4.25
CA ARG A 129 11.25 12.44 -2.87
C ARG A 129 11.30 11.13 -2.09
N GLU A 130 12.48 10.78 -1.61
CA GLU A 130 12.72 9.51 -0.91
C GLU A 130 13.01 9.72 0.57
N PHE A 131 12.50 8.84 1.40
CA PHE A 131 12.80 8.76 2.83
C PHE A 131 12.99 7.30 3.23
N ASN A 132 14.15 6.99 3.81
CA ASN A 132 14.44 5.67 4.35
C ASN A 132 14.46 5.77 5.87
N LEU A 133 13.58 5.04 6.54
CA LEU A 133 13.56 4.88 7.99
C LEU A 133 14.14 3.52 8.34
N ILE A 134 15.31 3.56 8.98
CA ILE A 134 15.98 2.36 9.48
C ILE A 134 15.64 2.23 10.95
N LEU A 135 14.89 1.20 11.30
CA LEU A 135 14.44 0.93 12.66
C LEU A 135 15.57 0.28 13.47
N LYS A 136 15.93 0.93 14.56
CA LYS A 136 16.93 0.45 15.52
C LYS A 136 16.23 -0.08 16.75
N SER A 137 16.61 -1.24 17.23
CA SER A 137 15.98 -1.99 18.30
C SER A 137 15.29 -3.26 17.80
N ASN A 138 14.63 -3.98 18.70
CA ASN A 138 13.93 -5.23 18.41
C ASN A 138 12.52 -5.30 19.04
N ASN A 139 12.01 -4.19 19.56
CA ASN A 139 10.72 -4.15 20.22
C ASN A 139 9.77 -3.12 19.60
N SER A 140 8.48 -3.34 19.81
CA SER A 140 7.41 -2.55 19.21
C SER A 140 7.36 -1.11 19.72
N PHE A 141 7.67 -0.88 21.00
CA PHE A 141 7.65 0.45 21.60
C PHE A 141 8.67 1.38 20.93
N ASP A 142 9.92 0.93 20.78
CA ASP A 142 10.96 1.70 20.12
C ASP A 142 10.66 1.92 18.63
N PHE A 143 10.13 0.91 17.96
CA PHE A 143 9.71 1.05 16.56
C PHE A 143 8.58 2.06 16.42
N HIS A 144 7.60 2.05 17.32
CA HIS A 144 6.53 3.05 17.34
C HIS A 144 7.10 4.46 17.52
N SER A 145 7.99 4.66 18.50
CA SER A 145 8.65 5.95 18.74
C SER A 145 9.40 6.47 17.51
N GLN A 146 10.14 5.61 16.81
CA GLN A 146 10.87 5.98 15.60
C GLN A 146 9.93 6.30 14.42
N ILE A 147 8.88 5.52 14.24
CA ILE A 147 7.88 5.69 13.19
C ILE A 147 7.05 6.97 13.39
N THR A 148 6.72 7.31 14.63
CA THR A 148 5.97 8.54 14.95
C THR A 148 6.86 9.76 15.15
N SER A 149 8.17 9.62 14.91
CA SER A 149 9.14 10.70 15.09
C SER A 149 8.85 11.91 14.20
N ASN A 150 9.22 13.09 14.70
CA ASN A 150 9.12 14.34 13.96
C ASN A 150 9.85 14.30 12.60
N LYS A 151 10.91 13.51 12.48
CA LYS A 151 11.70 13.41 11.24
C LYS A 151 10.86 12.84 10.09
N LEU A 152 10.18 11.72 10.31
CA LEU A 152 9.28 11.13 9.32
C LEU A 152 8.02 12.00 9.14
N GLY A 153 7.43 12.48 10.23
CA GLY A 153 6.25 13.34 10.20
C GLY A 153 6.47 14.61 9.37
N ASN A 154 7.61 15.30 9.54
CA ASN A 154 7.97 16.48 8.77
C ASN A 154 8.20 16.16 7.28
N PHE A 155 8.85 15.02 6.97
CA PHE A 155 8.98 14.60 5.58
C PHE A 155 7.62 14.40 4.91
N ILE A 156 6.70 13.68 5.56
CA ILE A 156 5.36 13.42 5.04
C ILE A 156 4.59 14.73 4.87
N LYS A 157 4.54 15.58 5.90
CA LYS A 157 3.85 16.88 5.87
C LYS A 157 4.36 17.77 4.73
N LYS A 158 5.66 17.76 4.47
CA LYS A 158 6.29 18.60 3.43
C LYS A 158 6.06 18.07 2.02
N ASN A 159 6.06 16.75 1.83
CA ASN A 159 6.18 16.15 0.50
C ASN A 159 4.96 15.35 0.05
N TRP A 160 4.18 14.78 0.99
CA TRP A 160 3.01 13.92 0.68
C TRP A 160 1.75 14.75 0.55
N GLY A 161 1.68 15.55 -0.51
CA GLY A 161 0.55 16.40 -0.80
C GLY A 161 -0.26 15.91 -1.99
N ILE A 162 -1.48 16.44 -2.13
CA ILE A 162 -2.34 16.24 -3.28
C ILE A 162 -2.54 17.55 -4.03
N GLU A 163 -2.67 17.44 -5.35
CA GLU A 163 -3.11 18.52 -6.23
C GLU A 163 -4.32 18.06 -7.04
N ILE A 164 -5.17 19.00 -7.39
CA ILE A 164 -6.35 18.75 -8.22
C ILE A 164 -6.10 19.43 -9.57
N ASP A 165 -6.13 18.64 -10.64
CA ASP A 165 -5.95 19.16 -11.99
C ASP A 165 -7.18 19.94 -12.49
N ARG A 166 -7.04 20.65 -13.64
CA ARG A 166 -8.15 21.43 -14.25
C ARG A 166 -9.38 20.58 -14.60
N LYS A 167 -9.25 19.25 -14.63
CA LYS A 167 -10.34 18.30 -14.87
C LYS A 167 -10.86 17.68 -13.56
N SER A 168 -10.59 18.31 -12.43
CA SER A 168 -10.96 17.84 -11.08
C SER A 168 -10.46 16.43 -10.73
N ARG A 169 -9.32 16.02 -11.31
CA ARG A 169 -8.70 14.74 -10.98
C ARG A 169 -7.63 14.95 -9.92
N THR A 170 -7.69 14.13 -8.88
CA THR A 170 -6.71 14.13 -7.81
C THR A 170 -5.41 13.46 -8.24
N SER A 171 -4.29 14.11 -7.99
CA SER A 171 -2.94 13.61 -8.21
C SER A 171 -2.04 13.97 -7.02
N TYR A 172 -0.85 13.41 -6.96
CA TYR A 172 0.16 13.80 -5.97
C TYR A 172 0.82 15.12 -6.37
N SER A 173 1.21 15.94 -5.39
CA SER A 173 2.00 17.17 -5.62
C SER A 173 3.46 16.82 -5.95
N ASN A 174 4.05 15.91 -5.17
CA ASN A 174 5.38 15.36 -5.42
C ASN A 174 5.32 13.83 -5.43
N PRO A 175 6.01 13.14 -6.35
CA PRO A 175 6.16 11.69 -6.27
C PRO A 175 7.04 11.36 -5.05
N CYS A 176 6.53 10.51 -4.16
CA CYS A 176 7.19 10.16 -2.91
C CYS A 176 7.34 8.66 -2.72
N ILE A 177 8.45 8.27 -2.09
CA ILE A 177 8.71 6.93 -1.59
C ILE A 177 9.16 7.03 -0.14
N ILE A 178 8.57 6.22 0.71
CA ILE A 178 9.01 5.98 2.09
C ILE A 178 9.31 4.49 2.21
N ARG A 179 10.53 4.14 2.64
CA ARG A 179 10.91 2.75 2.94
C ARG A 179 11.21 2.63 4.42
N ILE A 180 10.63 1.60 5.04
CA ILE A 180 10.82 1.31 6.47
C ILE A 180 11.29 -0.14 6.57
N TYR A 181 12.40 -0.37 7.27
CA TYR A 181 12.97 -1.68 7.52
C TYR A 181 13.90 -1.66 8.73
N ARG A 182 14.20 -2.84 9.28
CA ARG A 182 15.08 -2.97 10.46
C ARG A 182 16.56 -2.87 10.06
N GLU A 183 17.37 -2.31 10.97
CA GLU A 183 18.82 -2.15 10.81
C GLU A 183 19.54 -3.50 10.62
N ASP A 184 19.15 -4.52 11.38
CA ASP A 184 19.74 -5.86 11.30
C ASP A 184 19.54 -6.55 9.91
N ASN A 185 18.57 -6.10 9.12
CA ASN A 185 18.32 -6.59 7.76
C ASN A 185 18.72 -5.60 6.65
N GLU A 186 19.31 -4.46 7.00
CA GLU A 186 19.60 -3.37 6.06
C GLU A 186 20.46 -3.83 4.87
N LYS A 187 21.56 -4.52 5.15
CA LYS A 187 22.51 -4.97 4.10
C LYS A 187 21.82 -5.92 3.11
N TYR A 188 21.05 -6.86 3.63
CA TYR A 188 20.32 -7.83 2.84
C TYR A 188 19.22 -7.16 1.99
N LEU A 189 18.40 -6.32 2.59
CA LEU A 189 17.31 -5.64 1.90
C LEU A 189 17.83 -4.63 0.85
N LYS A 190 18.95 -3.95 1.11
CA LYS A 190 19.60 -3.07 0.12
C LYS A 190 20.07 -3.82 -1.13
N GLN A 191 20.50 -5.08 -1.00
CA GLN A 191 20.84 -5.89 -2.16
C GLN A 191 19.63 -6.16 -3.05
N PHE A 192 18.45 -6.44 -2.46
CA PHE A 192 17.22 -6.59 -3.24
C PHE A 192 16.82 -5.30 -3.94
N ILE A 193 16.90 -4.18 -3.26
CA ILE A 193 16.63 -2.87 -3.86
C ILE A 193 17.55 -2.67 -5.07
N LYS A 194 18.86 -2.89 -4.89
CA LYS A 194 19.87 -2.65 -5.94
C LYS A 194 19.74 -3.59 -7.14
N ASN A 195 19.45 -4.88 -6.89
CA ASN A 195 19.48 -5.92 -7.93
C ASN A 195 18.13 -6.07 -8.66
N ASN A 196 17.01 -5.64 -8.07
CA ASN A 196 15.67 -5.89 -8.59
C ASN A 196 14.99 -4.68 -9.24
N TYR A 197 15.67 -3.54 -9.34
CA TYR A 197 15.14 -2.36 -10.04
C TYR A 197 14.80 -2.61 -11.53
N LYS A 198 15.36 -3.66 -12.13
CA LYS A 198 15.11 -3.98 -13.55
C LYS A 198 13.86 -4.82 -13.79
N ASN A 199 13.33 -5.50 -12.76
CA ASN A 199 12.18 -6.42 -12.89
C ASN A 199 11.14 -6.11 -11.81
N ASN A 200 10.24 -5.17 -12.12
CA ASN A 200 9.13 -4.78 -11.24
C ASN A 200 8.03 -5.86 -11.13
N ASN A 201 8.41 -7.10 -10.86
CA ASN A 201 7.50 -8.23 -10.91
C ASN A 201 7.05 -8.58 -9.50
N TYR A 202 5.76 -8.36 -9.21
CA TYR A 202 5.12 -8.75 -7.96
C TYR A 202 4.62 -10.19 -8.02
N ASP A 203 4.75 -10.92 -6.93
CA ASP A 203 4.20 -12.28 -6.77
C ASP A 203 2.70 -12.23 -6.48
N LEU A 204 2.27 -11.17 -5.78
CA LEU A 204 0.87 -10.92 -5.48
C LEU A 204 0.57 -9.43 -5.55
N ILE A 205 -0.50 -9.08 -6.24
CA ILE A 205 -1.05 -7.72 -6.23
C ILE A 205 -2.46 -7.78 -5.66
N ILE A 206 -2.73 -6.95 -4.66
CA ILE A 206 -4.02 -6.82 -4.00
C ILE A 206 -4.59 -5.46 -4.38
N ALA A 207 -5.67 -5.45 -5.17
CA ALA A 207 -6.39 -4.26 -5.57
C ALA A 207 -7.75 -4.22 -4.83
N SER A 208 -7.70 -4.00 -3.52
CA SER A 208 -8.89 -3.88 -2.70
C SER A 208 -9.45 -2.47 -2.81
N GLN A 209 -10.60 -2.34 -3.51
CA GLN A 209 -11.27 -1.06 -3.74
C GLN A 209 -10.33 0.01 -4.35
N ALA A 210 -9.37 -0.40 -5.17
CA ALA A 210 -8.39 0.47 -5.82
C ALA A 210 -9.00 1.50 -6.79
N TYR A 211 -10.30 1.44 -7.02
CA TYR A 211 -11.07 2.35 -7.88
C TYR A 211 -12.50 2.53 -7.35
N ARG A 212 -13.12 3.66 -7.73
CA ARG A 212 -14.51 3.93 -7.37
C ARG A 212 -15.46 2.97 -8.10
N ALA A 213 -16.45 2.41 -7.41
CA ALA A 213 -17.44 1.50 -7.98
C ALA A 213 -18.16 2.12 -9.21
N ALA A 214 -18.49 3.42 -9.13
CA ALA A 214 -19.17 4.18 -10.19
C ALA A 214 -18.28 4.51 -11.42
N SER A 215 -16.96 4.23 -11.39
CA SER A 215 -16.10 4.48 -12.56
C SER A 215 -16.46 3.54 -13.71
N SER A 216 -16.36 4.03 -14.94
CA SER A 216 -16.59 3.20 -16.14
C SER A 216 -15.59 2.05 -16.21
N VAL A 217 -15.99 0.96 -16.88
CA VAL A 217 -15.10 -0.21 -17.11
C VAL A 217 -13.80 0.22 -17.80
N LYS A 218 -13.89 1.07 -18.80
CA LYS A 218 -12.71 1.61 -19.52
C LYS A 218 -11.72 2.29 -18.57
N VAL A 219 -12.20 3.10 -17.64
CA VAL A 219 -11.36 3.78 -16.62
C VAL A 219 -10.74 2.77 -15.65
N LYS A 220 -11.51 1.80 -15.18
CA LYS A 220 -11.02 0.75 -14.27
C LYS A 220 -9.90 -0.07 -14.93
N VAL A 221 -10.12 -0.49 -16.17
CA VAL A 221 -9.16 -1.31 -16.91
C VAL A 221 -7.91 -0.51 -17.26
N ASN A 222 -8.07 0.64 -17.92
CA ASN A 222 -6.91 1.38 -18.46
C ASN A 222 -6.05 2.04 -17.38
N ASN A 223 -6.67 2.52 -16.30
CA ASN A 223 -5.96 3.32 -15.29
C ASN A 223 -5.54 2.52 -14.06
N VAL A 224 -6.09 1.32 -13.85
CA VAL A 224 -5.80 0.50 -12.66
C VAL A 224 -5.40 -0.91 -13.04
N ILE A 225 -6.32 -1.72 -13.58
CA ILE A 225 -6.10 -3.16 -13.78
C ILE A 225 -4.96 -3.41 -14.78
N GLY A 226 -5.00 -2.78 -15.95
CA GLY A 226 -3.96 -2.94 -16.98
C GLY A 226 -2.56 -2.54 -16.48
N PRO A 227 -2.37 -1.36 -15.87
CA PRO A 227 -1.11 -1.02 -15.21
C PRO A 227 -0.65 -2.04 -14.18
N LEU A 228 -1.54 -2.52 -13.29
CA LEU A 228 -1.20 -3.50 -12.25
C LEU A 228 -0.81 -4.85 -12.85
N MET A 229 -1.51 -5.32 -13.87
CA MET A 229 -1.18 -6.59 -14.54
C MET A 229 0.24 -6.57 -15.14
N ARG A 230 0.70 -5.44 -15.65
CA ARG A 230 2.07 -5.32 -16.18
C ARG A 230 3.18 -5.39 -15.12
N LEU A 231 2.81 -5.28 -13.85
CA LEU A 231 3.75 -5.39 -12.71
C LEU A 231 3.84 -6.81 -12.14
N LEU A 232 3.02 -7.75 -12.61
CA LEU A 232 3.06 -9.13 -12.16
C LEU A 232 4.28 -9.85 -12.75
N ASN A 233 4.85 -10.78 -11.98
CA ASN A 233 5.74 -11.79 -12.53
C ASN A 233 4.93 -12.86 -13.31
N ASN A 234 5.60 -13.75 -14.02
CA ASN A 234 4.96 -14.76 -14.88
C ASN A 234 3.99 -15.70 -14.13
N SER A 235 4.21 -15.92 -12.83
CA SER A 235 3.35 -16.74 -11.95
C SER A 235 2.59 -15.89 -10.91
N GLY A 236 2.66 -14.56 -11.02
CA GLY A 236 2.04 -13.64 -10.10
C GLY A 236 0.52 -13.64 -10.17
N LYS A 237 -0.12 -13.27 -9.07
CA LYS A 237 -1.58 -13.22 -8.95
C LYS A 237 -2.06 -11.79 -8.72
N LEU A 238 -3.12 -11.38 -9.43
CA LEU A 238 -3.85 -10.15 -9.16
C LEU A 238 -5.20 -10.48 -8.53
N LEU A 239 -5.38 -10.06 -7.29
CA LEU A 239 -6.65 -10.18 -6.57
C LEU A 239 -7.35 -8.83 -6.54
N VAL A 240 -8.55 -8.78 -7.12
CA VAL A 240 -9.36 -7.56 -7.20
C VAL A 240 -10.62 -7.75 -6.38
N THR A 241 -10.86 -6.83 -5.45
CA THR A 241 -12.13 -6.76 -4.74
C THR A 241 -12.75 -5.38 -4.96
N HIS A 242 -14.06 -5.34 -5.13
CA HIS A 242 -14.81 -4.10 -5.18
C HIS A 242 -16.16 -4.28 -4.46
N SER A 243 -16.64 -3.21 -3.85
CA SER A 243 -18.00 -3.22 -3.31
C SER A 243 -18.99 -3.30 -4.47
N SER A 244 -19.84 -4.31 -4.48
CA SER A 244 -21.06 -4.28 -5.28
C SER A 244 -21.96 -3.24 -4.61
N GLY A 245 -22.00 -2.01 -5.15
CA GLY A 245 -22.88 -0.95 -4.65
C GLY A 245 -24.33 -1.39 -4.70
N GLY A 246 -24.75 -2.21 -3.74
CA GLY A 246 -26.09 -2.74 -3.65
C GLY A 246 -27.06 -1.63 -3.27
N LYS A 247 -28.23 -1.59 -3.93
CA LYS A 247 -29.36 -0.73 -3.57
C LYS A 247 -29.75 -0.83 -2.08
N SER A 248 -29.33 -1.89 -1.38
CA SER A 248 -29.52 -2.11 0.06
C SER A 248 -28.76 -1.09 0.93
N ILE A 249 -27.55 -0.68 0.57
CA ILE A 249 -26.78 0.28 1.36
C ILE A 249 -27.40 1.70 1.24
N GLN A 250 -27.99 2.03 0.09
CA GLN A 250 -28.72 3.30 -0.06
C GLN A 250 -30.01 3.35 0.77
N LYS A 251 -30.59 2.19 1.14
CA LYS A 251 -31.77 2.12 2.04
C LYS A 251 -31.40 2.30 3.52
N ILE A 252 -30.19 1.92 3.92
CA ILE A 252 -29.72 2.05 5.31
C ILE A 252 -29.24 3.49 5.60
N LEU A 253 -28.88 4.24 4.56
CA LEU A 253 -28.36 5.62 4.67
C LEU A 253 -29.39 6.72 4.38
N LYS A 254 -30.67 6.36 4.20
CA LYS A 254 -31.82 7.26 4.21
C LYS A 254 -32.45 7.27 5.59
#